data_07ebdea8f615f7dc584deee77975d4b8
#
_entry.id   07ebdea8f615f7dc584deee77975d4b8
#
_cell.length_a   1.000
_cell.length_b   1.000
_cell.length_c   1.000
_cell.angle_alpha   90.00
_cell.angle_beta   90.00
_cell.angle_gamma   90.00
#
_symmetry.space_group_name_H-M   'P 1'
#
loop_
_entity.id
_entity.type
_entity.pdbx_description
1 polymer ?
#
loop_
_entity_poly.entity_id
_entity_poly.type
_entity_poly.pdbx_seq_one_letter_code
_entity_poly.pdbx_strand_id
1 'polypeptide(L)'
;MPNERLRALLLERGETPDKLAEAVSVDPKTVERWVTKGRTPYRAHRYAVAAFFGVDESYIWPDALGRDVVAAVSESEIVAVYPHRSEVPRDVWEHLFSSAEREIGVLVCSGLFLSEDARVQRIFKAKAGAGVRVRILLGDPDSHVVADRGVDEGVGDATVAKVRNALALYRPLRSVEGVEFRFHRTVLYNSIYLADDQVLVNTHVYGVAAARAPVWHLHKLAGGELTSLYLESFERVWESATPVEGS
;
A
#
# COMPACT_ATOMS: atom_id res chain seq x y z
N MET A 1 -15.95 15.02 -21.60
CA MET A 1 -17.23 15.64 -22.02
C MET A 1 -17.15 17.13 -21.69
N PRO A 2 -17.90 18.02 -22.35
CA PRO A 2 -17.98 19.45 -21.99
C PRO A 2 -18.47 19.64 -20.54
N ASN A 3 -18.06 20.72 -19.89
CA ASN A 3 -18.57 21.07 -18.57
C ASN A 3 -19.80 21.98 -18.75
N GLU A 4 -20.97 21.34 -18.83
CA GLU A 4 -22.24 22.03 -19.05
C GLU A 4 -22.63 22.91 -17.84
N ARG A 5 -22.20 22.59 -16.64
CA ARG A 5 -22.48 23.39 -15.44
C ARG A 5 -21.72 24.70 -15.45
N LEU A 6 -20.43 24.69 -15.82
CA LEU A 6 -19.66 25.94 -15.99
C LEU A 6 -20.20 26.78 -17.15
N ARG A 7 -20.62 26.13 -18.26
CA ARG A 7 -21.26 26.80 -19.39
C ARG A 7 -22.58 27.48 -18.98
N ALA A 8 -23.42 26.79 -18.21
CA ALA A 8 -24.67 27.35 -17.72
C ALA A 8 -24.45 28.57 -16.80
N LEU A 9 -23.48 28.51 -15.89
CA LEU A 9 -23.15 29.64 -15.00
C LEU A 9 -22.68 30.88 -15.79
N LEU A 10 -21.85 30.70 -16.81
CA LEU A 10 -21.42 31.81 -17.69
C LEU A 10 -22.63 32.47 -18.36
N LEU A 11 -23.56 31.66 -18.90
CA LEU A 11 -24.77 32.15 -19.54
C LEU A 11 -25.72 32.85 -18.56
N GLU A 12 -25.98 32.24 -17.41
CA GLU A 12 -26.89 32.80 -16.39
C GLU A 12 -26.41 34.16 -15.83
N ARG A 13 -25.09 34.29 -15.68
CA ARG A 13 -24.48 35.52 -15.17
C ARG A 13 -24.13 36.55 -16.25
N GLY A 14 -24.32 36.20 -17.53
CA GLY A 14 -23.96 37.08 -18.65
C GLY A 14 -22.45 37.30 -18.77
N GLU A 15 -21.66 36.34 -18.27
CA GLU A 15 -20.19 36.38 -18.25
C GLU A 15 -19.59 35.67 -19.46
N THR A 16 -18.42 36.14 -19.87
CA THR A 16 -17.67 35.53 -20.96
C THR A 16 -16.48 34.72 -20.43
N PRO A 17 -15.98 33.73 -21.21
CA PRO A 17 -14.74 33.01 -20.85
C PRO A 17 -13.55 33.95 -20.64
N ASP A 18 -13.48 35.07 -21.40
CA ASP A 18 -12.40 36.06 -21.27
C ASP A 18 -12.45 36.79 -19.92
N LYS A 19 -13.61 37.23 -19.50
CA LYS A 19 -13.79 37.87 -18.19
C LYS A 19 -13.51 36.95 -17.03
N LEU A 20 -13.95 35.69 -17.13
CA LEU A 20 -13.62 34.66 -16.13
C LEU A 20 -12.12 34.40 -16.08
N ALA A 21 -11.46 34.32 -17.25
CA ALA A 21 -10.02 34.12 -17.34
C ALA A 21 -9.23 35.26 -16.66
N GLU A 22 -9.64 36.51 -16.88
CA GLU A 22 -9.07 37.69 -16.21
C GLU A 22 -9.26 37.61 -14.70
N ALA A 23 -10.47 37.31 -14.23
CA ALA A 23 -10.80 37.21 -12.81
C ALA A 23 -10.01 36.13 -12.06
N VAL A 24 -9.70 34.99 -12.71
CA VAL A 24 -8.95 33.87 -12.10
C VAL A 24 -7.48 33.79 -12.56
N SER A 25 -7.00 34.86 -13.24
CA SER A 25 -5.61 35.03 -13.69
C SER A 25 -5.07 33.85 -14.54
N VAL A 26 -5.83 33.44 -15.55
CA VAL A 26 -5.45 32.41 -16.52
C VAL A 26 -5.64 32.88 -17.98
N ASP A 27 -5.05 32.16 -18.92
CA ASP A 27 -5.28 32.42 -20.35
C ASP A 27 -6.72 32.06 -20.75
N PRO A 28 -7.43 32.89 -21.58
CA PRO A 28 -8.79 32.62 -22.04
C PRO A 28 -9.00 31.24 -22.66
N LYS A 29 -8.01 30.74 -23.45
CA LYS A 29 -8.06 29.39 -24.02
C LYS A 29 -8.06 28.29 -22.96
N THR A 30 -7.55 28.59 -21.75
CA THR A 30 -7.61 27.67 -20.63
C THR A 30 -9.04 27.51 -20.13
N VAL A 31 -9.77 28.62 -19.97
CA VAL A 31 -11.20 28.61 -19.60
C VAL A 31 -12.03 27.92 -20.69
N GLU A 32 -11.79 28.24 -21.96
CA GLU A 32 -12.45 27.54 -23.06
C GLU A 32 -12.28 26.03 -23.00
N ARG A 33 -11.08 25.54 -22.65
CA ARG A 33 -10.81 24.09 -22.48
C ARG A 33 -11.56 23.50 -21.30
N TRP A 34 -11.74 24.25 -20.22
CA TRP A 34 -12.54 23.81 -19.09
C TRP A 34 -14.01 23.64 -19.51
N VAL A 35 -14.55 24.60 -20.24
CA VAL A 35 -15.95 24.57 -20.73
C VAL A 35 -16.14 23.49 -21.81
N THR A 36 -15.32 23.52 -22.88
CA THR A 36 -15.60 22.74 -24.10
C THR A 36 -15.07 21.30 -24.04
N LYS A 37 -13.95 21.09 -23.36
CA LYS A 37 -13.30 19.76 -23.25
C LYS A 37 -13.49 19.12 -21.88
N GLY A 38 -14.14 19.83 -20.95
CA GLY A 38 -14.35 19.33 -19.58
C GLY A 38 -13.05 19.07 -18.81
N ARG A 39 -11.97 19.80 -19.15
CA ARG A 39 -10.72 19.70 -18.38
C ARG A 39 -10.94 20.21 -16.97
N THR A 40 -10.54 19.42 -16.00
CA THR A 40 -10.57 19.82 -14.60
C THR A 40 -9.37 20.69 -14.28
N PRO A 41 -9.57 21.94 -13.78
CA PRO A 41 -8.48 22.81 -13.34
C PRO A 41 -7.76 22.30 -12.09
N TYR A 42 -6.58 22.83 -11.79
CA TYR A 42 -5.95 22.68 -10.48
C TYR A 42 -6.82 23.30 -9.39
N ARG A 43 -6.71 22.80 -8.16
CA ARG A 43 -7.56 23.18 -7.02
C ARG A 43 -7.67 24.69 -6.80
N ALA A 44 -6.55 25.42 -6.88
CA ALA A 44 -6.55 26.88 -6.72
C ALA A 44 -7.48 27.60 -7.73
N HIS A 45 -7.46 27.16 -8.99
CA HIS A 45 -8.32 27.75 -10.03
C HIS A 45 -9.77 27.31 -9.90
N ARG A 46 -10.04 26.05 -9.49
CA ARG A 46 -11.41 25.58 -9.22
C ARG A 46 -12.05 26.40 -8.11
N TYR A 47 -11.31 26.62 -7.01
CA TYR A 47 -11.75 27.44 -5.91
C TYR A 47 -12.04 28.91 -6.33
N ALA A 48 -11.13 29.51 -7.11
CA ALA A 48 -11.29 30.87 -7.62
C ALA A 48 -12.54 31.01 -8.53
N VAL A 49 -12.79 30.04 -9.41
CA VAL A 49 -13.98 30.02 -10.29
C VAL A 49 -15.25 29.84 -9.47
N ALA A 50 -15.25 28.94 -8.49
CA ALA A 50 -16.39 28.70 -7.61
C ALA A 50 -16.73 29.97 -6.81
N ALA A 51 -15.72 30.65 -6.27
CA ALA A 51 -15.86 31.94 -5.57
C ALA A 51 -16.39 33.06 -6.49
N PHE A 52 -15.90 33.11 -7.74
CA PHE A 52 -16.37 34.08 -8.73
C PHE A 52 -17.88 33.98 -9.01
N PHE A 53 -18.40 32.74 -9.10
CA PHE A 53 -19.84 32.49 -9.31
C PHE A 53 -20.64 32.40 -8.00
N GLY A 54 -20.03 32.40 -6.83
CA GLY A 54 -20.70 32.21 -5.56
C GLY A 54 -21.37 30.86 -5.38
N VAL A 55 -20.80 29.82 -5.95
CA VAL A 55 -21.29 28.42 -5.88
C VAL A 55 -20.25 27.52 -5.23
N ASP A 56 -20.68 26.33 -4.81
CA ASP A 56 -19.75 25.31 -4.32
C ASP A 56 -18.92 24.72 -5.47
N GLU A 57 -17.65 24.43 -5.22
CA GLU A 57 -16.74 23.80 -6.18
C GLU A 57 -17.27 22.46 -6.71
N SER A 58 -17.94 21.68 -5.84
CA SER A 58 -18.55 20.40 -6.18
C SER A 58 -19.69 20.53 -7.19
N TYR A 59 -20.34 21.67 -7.23
CA TYR A 59 -21.37 21.94 -8.23
C TYR A 59 -20.79 21.98 -9.64
N ILE A 60 -19.63 22.62 -9.82
CA ILE A 60 -19.00 22.79 -11.13
C ILE A 60 -18.20 21.53 -11.52
N TRP A 61 -17.47 20.95 -10.57
CA TRP A 61 -16.59 19.79 -10.79
C TRP A 61 -16.82 18.68 -9.76
N PRO A 62 -17.94 17.94 -9.81
CA PRO A 62 -18.28 16.93 -8.81
C PRO A 62 -17.26 15.81 -8.70
N ASP A 63 -16.69 15.41 -9.85
CA ASP A 63 -15.72 14.30 -9.89
C ASP A 63 -14.30 14.70 -9.44
N ALA A 64 -14.01 16.01 -9.44
CA ALA A 64 -12.69 16.50 -9.07
C ALA A 64 -12.47 16.50 -7.56
N LEU A 65 -13.50 16.80 -6.77
CA LEU A 65 -13.43 16.76 -5.32
C LEU A 65 -13.23 15.34 -4.79
N GLY A 66 -13.92 14.36 -5.39
CA GLY A 66 -13.73 12.97 -5.02
C GLY A 66 -12.29 12.51 -5.23
N ARG A 67 -11.69 12.83 -6.37
CA ARG A 67 -10.29 12.47 -6.68
C ARG A 67 -9.28 13.20 -5.80
N ASP A 68 -9.49 14.48 -5.52
CA ASP A 68 -8.58 15.24 -4.65
C ASP A 68 -8.64 14.77 -3.19
N VAL A 69 -9.83 14.42 -2.71
CA VAL A 69 -9.98 13.85 -1.37
C VAL A 69 -9.31 12.49 -1.27
N VAL A 70 -9.55 11.60 -2.22
CA VAL A 70 -8.90 10.29 -2.27
C VAL A 70 -7.38 10.43 -2.35
N ALA A 71 -6.87 11.33 -3.22
CA ALA A 71 -5.43 11.57 -3.34
C ALA A 71 -4.83 12.10 -2.04
N ALA A 72 -5.48 13.08 -1.39
CA ALA A 72 -5.01 13.65 -0.13
C ALA A 72 -5.06 12.64 1.03
N VAL A 73 -6.10 11.81 1.08
CA VAL A 73 -6.20 10.74 2.09
C VAL A 73 -5.16 9.67 1.84
N SER A 74 -4.96 9.23 0.58
CA SER A 74 -3.95 8.24 0.25
C SER A 74 -2.52 8.73 0.51
N GLU A 75 -2.23 10.01 0.28
CA GLU A 75 -0.96 10.63 0.69
C GLU A 75 -0.79 10.59 2.22
N SER A 76 -1.87 10.84 2.96
CA SER A 76 -1.87 10.77 4.43
C SER A 76 -1.77 9.36 4.99
N GLU A 77 -2.02 8.32 4.19
CA GLU A 77 -1.76 6.92 4.57
C GLU A 77 -0.27 6.61 4.66
N ILE A 78 0.61 7.41 4.03
CA ILE A 78 2.06 7.20 4.07
C ILE A 78 2.62 7.78 5.38
N VAL A 79 3.01 6.90 6.30
CA VAL A 79 3.62 7.27 7.57
C VAL A 79 5.11 7.58 7.38
N ALA A 80 5.82 6.73 6.63
CA ALA A 80 7.25 6.88 6.34
C ALA A 80 7.64 6.09 5.10
N VAL A 81 8.78 6.49 4.49
CA VAL A 81 9.44 5.73 3.43
C VAL A 81 10.91 5.55 3.81
N TYR A 82 11.37 4.31 3.80
CA TYR A 82 12.76 3.96 4.06
C TYR A 82 13.43 3.55 2.75
N PRO A 83 14.62 4.09 2.40
CA PRO A 83 15.31 3.73 1.15
C PRO A 83 15.67 2.26 1.08
N HIS A 84 15.95 1.63 2.23
CA HIS A 84 16.32 0.24 2.33
C HIS A 84 15.62 -0.43 3.52
N ARG A 85 15.19 -1.68 3.35
CA ARG A 85 14.61 -2.45 4.46
C ARG A 85 15.57 -2.60 5.65
N SER A 86 16.87 -2.69 5.40
CA SER A 86 17.90 -2.75 6.45
C SER A 86 17.99 -1.48 7.30
N GLU A 87 17.43 -0.36 6.81
CA GLU A 87 17.41 0.93 7.51
C GLU A 87 16.11 1.18 8.27
N VAL A 88 15.12 0.30 8.14
CA VAL A 88 13.92 0.38 8.99
C VAL A 88 14.34 0.15 10.43
N PRO A 89 14.11 1.13 11.34
CA PRO A 89 14.48 1.02 12.74
C PRO A 89 13.87 -0.21 13.39
N ARG A 90 14.61 -0.83 14.30
CA ARG A 90 14.17 -2.06 14.97
C ARG A 90 12.89 -1.86 15.78
N ASP A 91 12.75 -0.72 16.42
CA ASP A 91 11.56 -0.34 17.18
C ASP A 91 10.31 -0.22 16.31
N VAL A 92 10.44 0.15 15.03
CA VAL A 92 9.33 0.16 14.08
C VAL A 92 8.78 -1.25 13.86
N TRP A 93 9.66 -2.26 13.68
CA TRP A 93 9.25 -3.66 13.57
C TRP A 93 8.62 -4.17 14.86
N GLU A 94 9.27 -3.89 16.02
CA GLU A 94 8.78 -4.29 17.33
C GLU A 94 7.41 -3.64 17.62
N HIS A 95 7.26 -2.34 17.33
CA HIS A 95 6.01 -1.62 17.54
C HIS A 95 4.90 -2.15 16.62
N LEU A 96 5.16 -2.33 15.32
CA LEU A 96 4.18 -2.85 14.38
C LEU A 96 3.52 -4.12 14.92
N PHE A 97 4.31 -5.13 15.27
CA PHE A 97 3.77 -6.42 15.69
C PHE A 97 3.25 -6.42 17.14
N SER A 98 3.85 -5.62 18.03
CA SER A 98 3.39 -5.55 19.43
C SER A 98 2.09 -4.76 19.59
N SER A 99 1.76 -3.86 18.67
CA SER A 99 0.50 -3.10 18.70
C SER A 99 -0.70 -3.89 18.19
N ALA A 100 -0.50 -5.01 17.48
CA ALA A 100 -1.60 -5.80 16.92
C ALA A 100 -2.62 -6.25 17.96
N GLU A 101 -3.90 -6.07 17.64
CA GLU A 101 -5.04 -6.47 18.50
C GLU A 101 -5.89 -7.58 17.86
N ARG A 102 -5.89 -7.68 16.52
CA ARG A 102 -6.71 -8.60 15.74
C ARG A 102 -5.88 -9.60 14.94
N GLU A 103 -4.90 -9.10 14.20
CA GLU A 103 -4.11 -9.93 13.32
C GLU A 103 -2.69 -9.41 13.06
N ILE A 104 -1.79 -10.35 12.82
CA ILE A 104 -0.47 -10.14 12.27
C ILE A 104 -0.35 -10.97 10.99
N GLY A 105 0.13 -10.37 9.91
CA GLY A 105 0.40 -11.04 8.65
C GLY A 105 1.81 -10.80 8.15
N VAL A 106 2.43 -11.85 7.63
CA VAL A 106 3.75 -11.82 7.00
C VAL A 106 3.67 -12.52 5.66
N LEU A 107 3.91 -11.80 4.57
CA LEU A 107 4.02 -12.36 3.21
C LEU A 107 5.41 -12.07 2.67
N VAL A 108 6.21 -13.12 2.48
CA VAL A 108 7.63 -13.00 2.11
C VAL A 108 8.08 -14.16 1.24
N CYS A 109 9.13 -13.97 0.46
CA CYS A 109 9.79 -15.11 -0.19
C CYS A 109 10.45 -16.02 0.87
N SER A 110 11.41 -15.51 1.66
CA SER A 110 12.07 -16.30 2.71
C SER A 110 11.82 -15.77 4.13
N GLY A 111 11.78 -14.44 4.32
CA GLY A 111 11.55 -13.81 5.63
C GLY A 111 12.59 -14.15 6.70
N LEU A 112 13.79 -14.60 6.29
CA LEU A 112 14.82 -15.13 7.20
C LEU A 112 15.15 -14.15 8.33
N PHE A 113 15.28 -12.84 8.03
CA PHE A 113 15.61 -11.83 9.02
C PHE A 113 14.61 -11.72 10.19
N LEU A 114 13.32 -11.99 9.95
CA LEU A 114 12.30 -12.03 11.01
C LEU A 114 12.40 -13.33 11.83
N SER A 115 12.67 -14.45 11.15
CA SER A 115 12.80 -15.73 11.82
C SER A 115 14.06 -15.84 12.71
N GLU A 116 15.11 -15.05 12.40
CA GLU A 116 16.31 -14.92 13.21
C GLU A 116 16.11 -14.00 14.42
N ASP A 117 15.11 -13.13 14.42
CA ASP A 117 14.85 -12.22 15.54
C ASP A 117 14.01 -12.90 16.63
N ALA A 118 14.68 -13.33 17.69
CA ALA A 118 14.02 -13.95 18.84
C ALA A 118 13.00 -13.05 19.56
N ARG A 119 13.06 -11.72 19.41
CA ARG A 119 12.06 -10.80 19.98
C ARG A 119 10.78 -10.85 19.15
N VAL A 120 10.89 -10.80 17.83
CA VAL A 120 9.75 -10.92 16.94
C VAL A 120 9.03 -12.24 17.18
N GLN A 121 9.75 -13.36 17.29
CA GLN A 121 9.15 -14.66 17.59
C GLN A 121 8.41 -14.66 18.94
N ARG A 122 8.98 -14.01 19.98
CA ARG A 122 8.30 -13.87 21.28
C ARG A 122 7.04 -13.03 21.18
N ILE A 123 7.06 -11.94 20.38
CA ILE A 123 5.88 -11.11 20.14
C ILE A 123 4.80 -11.96 19.46
N PHE A 124 5.13 -12.67 18.39
CA PHE A 124 4.16 -13.54 17.68
C PHE A 124 3.52 -14.56 18.63
N LYS A 125 4.34 -15.24 19.42
CA LYS A 125 3.85 -16.21 20.42
C LYS A 125 2.94 -15.56 21.47
N ALA A 126 3.33 -14.42 22.02
CA ALA A 126 2.55 -13.70 23.03
C ALA A 126 1.22 -13.18 22.44
N LYS A 127 1.23 -12.65 21.22
CA LYS A 127 0.04 -12.16 20.52
C LYS A 127 -0.92 -13.29 20.17
N ALA A 128 -0.43 -14.41 19.66
CA ALA A 128 -1.25 -15.60 19.45
C ALA A 128 -1.89 -16.11 20.73
N GLY A 129 -1.13 -16.18 21.83
CA GLY A 129 -1.66 -16.53 23.15
C GLY A 129 -2.70 -15.53 23.71
N ALA A 130 -2.71 -14.30 23.20
CA ALA A 130 -3.72 -13.28 23.52
C ALA A 130 -4.92 -13.28 22.55
N GLY A 131 -5.00 -14.24 21.61
CA GLY A 131 -6.10 -14.38 20.66
C GLY A 131 -5.92 -13.61 19.34
N VAL A 132 -4.74 -12.99 19.12
CA VAL A 132 -4.41 -12.35 17.83
C VAL A 132 -4.06 -13.43 16.81
N ARG A 133 -4.66 -13.38 15.63
CA ARG A 133 -4.38 -14.31 14.55
C ARG A 133 -3.03 -13.99 13.91
N VAL A 134 -2.10 -14.94 13.88
CA VAL A 134 -0.77 -14.77 13.27
C VAL A 134 -0.68 -15.64 12.01
N ARG A 135 -0.53 -15.02 10.84
CA ARG A 135 -0.50 -15.65 9.52
C ARG A 135 0.84 -15.42 8.82
N ILE A 136 1.56 -16.49 8.52
CA ILE A 136 2.89 -16.40 7.91
C ILE A 136 2.89 -17.17 6.57
N LEU A 137 3.14 -16.42 5.49
CA LEU A 137 3.27 -16.89 4.12
C LEU A 137 4.73 -16.88 3.71
N LEU A 138 5.29 -18.05 3.45
CA LEU A 138 6.64 -18.24 2.91
C LEU A 138 6.55 -18.73 1.47
N GLY A 139 7.53 -18.38 0.65
CA GLY A 139 7.65 -18.99 -0.68
C GLY A 139 7.82 -20.52 -0.55
N ASP A 140 7.16 -21.28 -1.42
CA ASP A 140 7.33 -22.73 -1.46
C ASP A 140 8.76 -23.08 -1.93
N PRO A 141 9.60 -23.72 -1.08
CA PRO A 141 11.00 -24.02 -1.43
C PRO A 141 11.14 -24.99 -2.61
N ASP A 142 10.07 -25.70 -2.96
CA ASP A 142 10.06 -26.64 -4.08
C ASP A 142 9.43 -26.02 -5.34
N SER A 143 9.08 -24.75 -5.30
CA SER A 143 8.52 -23.98 -6.41
C SER A 143 9.63 -23.38 -7.28
N HIS A 144 9.45 -23.43 -8.61
CA HIS A 144 10.32 -22.73 -9.56
C HIS A 144 10.35 -21.21 -9.30
N VAL A 145 9.25 -20.61 -8.77
CA VAL A 145 9.18 -19.17 -8.49
C VAL A 145 10.24 -18.75 -7.45
N VAL A 146 10.49 -19.57 -6.43
CA VAL A 146 11.54 -19.30 -5.43
C VAL A 146 12.94 -19.50 -6.03
N ALA A 147 13.12 -20.51 -6.90
CA ALA A 147 14.38 -20.73 -7.59
C ALA A 147 14.70 -19.58 -8.56
N ASP A 148 13.74 -19.18 -9.41
CA ASP A 148 13.89 -18.07 -10.34
C ASP A 148 14.23 -16.76 -9.62
N ARG A 149 13.60 -16.51 -8.46
CA ARG A 149 13.93 -15.37 -7.61
C ARG A 149 15.40 -15.38 -7.15
N GLY A 150 15.94 -16.56 -6.87
CA GLY A 150 17.35 -16.70 -6.52
C GLY A 150 18.28 -16.36 -7.68
N VAL A 151 17.91 -16.74 -8.89
CA VAL A 151 18.64 -16.40 -10.11
C VAL A 151 18.59 -14.90 -10.37
N ASP A 152 17.41 -14.28 -10.30
CA ASP A 152 17.22 -12.85 -10.52
C ASP A 152 18.02 -11.97 -9.52
N GLU A 153 18.11 -12.40 -8.26
CA GLU A 153 18.90 -11.72 -7.24
C GLU A 153 20.41 -12.06 -7.28
N GLY A 154 20.84 -12.94 -8.18
CA GLY A 154 22.24 -13.37 -8.32
C GLY A 154 22.77 -14.23 -7.18
N VAL A 155 21.86 -14.89 -6.42
CA VAL A 155 22.21 -15.74 -5.26
C VAL A 155 21.87 -17.22 -5.46
N GLY A 156 21.26 -17.59 -6.60
CA GLY A 156 20.93 -18.96 -6.97
C GLY A 156 20.16 -19.72 -5.87
N ASP A 157 20.58 -20.94 -5.58
CA ASP A 157 19.92 -21.86 -4.63
C ASP A 157 19.91 -21.32 -3.17
N ALA A 158 20.66 -20.27 -2.88
CA ALA A 158 20.66 -19.68 -1.53
C ALA A 158 19.26 -19.18 -1.12
N THR A 159 18.39 -18.79 -2.07
CA THR A 159 17.02 -18.37 -1.75
C THR A 159 16.19 -19.52 -1.23
N VAL A 160 16.27 -20.69 -1.85
CA VAL A 160 15.61 -21.92 -1.38
C VAL A 160 16.13 -22.32 0.00
N ALA A 161 17.45 -22.28 0.21
CA ALA A 161 18.06 -22.57 1.50
C ALA A 161 17.60 -21.59 2.60
N LYS A 162 17.44 -20.29 2.29
CA LYS A 162 16.91 -19.29 3.22
C LYS A 162 15.47 -19.59 3.65
N VAL A 163 14.61 -20.05 2.73
CA VAL A 163 13.23 -20.45 3.08
C VAL A 163 13.23 -21.64 4.03
N ARG A 164 13.99 -22.68 3.71
CA ARG A 164 14.10 -23.88 4.57
C ARG A 164 14.65 -23.54 5.96
N ASN A 165 15.64 -22.65 6.02
CA ASN A 165 16.21 -22.19 7.29
C ASN A 165 15.19 -21.38 8.10
N ALA A 166 14.46 -20.43 7.47
CA ALA A 166 13.42 -19.67 8.14
C ALA A 166 12.34 -20.60 8.74
N LEU A 167 11.90 -21.60 7.97
CA LEU A 167 10.93 -22.58 8.45
C LEU A 167 11.46 -23.40 9.64
N ALA A 168 12.75 -23.76 9.64
CA ALA A 168 13.39 -24.46 10.75
C ALA A 168 13.45 -23.58 12.01
N LEU A 169 13.77 -22.29 11.88
CA LEU A 169 13.80 -21.32 12.97
C LEU A 169 12.41 -21.03 13.53
N TYR A 170 11.36 -21.08 12.70
CA TYR A 170 9.97 -20.92 13.14
C TYR A 170 9.37 -22.20 13.77
N ARG A 171 10.11 -23.30 13.85
CA ARG A 171 9.60 -24.56 14.47
C ARG A 171 8.90 -24.33 15.84
N PRO A 172 9.42 -23.49 16.77
CA PRO A 172 8.75 -23.24 18.05
C PRO A 172 7.39 -22.55 17.94
N LEU A 173 7.11 -21.86 16.83
CA LEU A 173 5.84 -21.18 16.58
C LEU A 173 4.81 -22.07 15.86
N ARG A 174 5.25 -23.10 15.15
CA ARG A 174 4.36 -23.95 14.34
C ARG A 174 3.37 -24.77 15.15
N SER A 175 3.64 -25.00 16.44
CA SER A 175 2.76 -25.69 17.37
C SER A 175 1.94 -24.75 18.26
N VAL A 176 2.05 -23.43 18.04
CA VAL A 176 1.32 -22.44 18.84
C VAL A 176 -0.06 -22.21 18.22
N GLU A 177 -1.10 -22.43 19.01
CA GLU A 177 -2.48 -22.14 18.59
C GLU A 177 -2.62 -20.67 18.20
N GLY A 178 -3.32 -20.38 17.09
CA GLY A 178 -3.45 -19.03 16.54
C GLY A 178 -2.30 -18.61 15.61
N VAL A 179 -1.29 -19.45 15.38
CA VAL A 179 -0.22 -19.23 14.39
C VAL A 179 -0.39 -20.20 13.23
N GLU A 180 -0.56 -19.66 12.03
CA GLU A 180 -0.71 -20.45 10.82
C GLU A 180 0.43 -20.17 9.83
N PHE A 181 0.97 -21.24 9.23
CA PHE A 181 1.98 -21.17 8.18
C PHE A 181 1.44 -21.72 6.87
N ARG A 182 1.64 -20.98 5.77
CA ARG A 182 1.33 -21.48 4.42
C ARG A 182 2.49 -21.22 3.47
N PHE A 183 2.58 -22.07 2.45
CA PHE A 183 3.46 -21.89 1.30
C PHE A 183 2.70 -21.24 0.14
N HIS A 184 3.29 -20.21 -0.47
CA HIS A 184 2.79 -19.61 -1.70
C HIS A 184 3.73 -19.89 -2.88
N ARG A 185 3.16 -19.91 -4.08
CA ARG A 185 3.87 -20.03 -5.36
C ARG A 185 3.68 -18.78 -6.22
N THR A 186 3.49 -17.63 -5.56
CA THR A 186 3.20 -16.35 -6.21
C THR A 186 4.50 -15.64 -6.54
N VAL A 187 4.60 -15.07 -7.75
CA VAL A 187 5.65 -14.11 -8.08
C VAL A 187 5.37 -12.84 -7.28
N LEU A 188 6.16 -12.59 -6.23
CA LEU A 188 5.99 -11.42 -5.37
C LEU A 188 6.63 -10.18 -5.98
N TYR A 189 5.84 -9.11 -6.09
CA TYR A 189 6.34 -7.77 -6.41
C TYR A 189 6.75 -6.99 -5.16
N ASN A 190 6.35 -7.46 -3.99
CA ASN A 190 6.68 -6.88 -2.69
C ASN A 190 6.59 -7.94 -1.60
N SER A 191 7.21 -7.68 -0.45
CA SER A 191 6.90 -8.37 0.79
C SER A 191 5.98 -7.49 1.62
N ILE A 192 5.04 -8.09 2.35
CA ILE A 192 4.04 -7.40 3.17
C ILE A 192 4.16 -7.86 4.61
N TYR A 193 4.21 -6.91 5.52
CA TYR A 193 4.21 -7.12 6.95
C TYR A 193 3.09 -6.28 7.54
N LEU A 194 2.04 -6.89 8.03
CA LEU A 194 0.86 -6.18 8.52
C LEU A 194 0.57 -6.46 10.00
N ALA A 195 -0.03 -5.49 10.63
CA ALA A 195 -0.64 -5.58 11.93
C ALA A 195 -1.89 -4.69 11.95
N ASP A 196 -3.06 -5.30 11.95
CA ASP A 196 -4.37 -4.63 11.87
C ASP A 196 -4.45 -3.68 10.65
N ASP A 197 -4.42 -2.38 10.91
CA ASP A 197 -4.55 -1.33 9.90
C ASP A 197 -3.18 -0.72 9.49
N GLN A 198 -2.06 -1.25 10.00
CA GLN A 198 -0.70 -0.83 9.63
C GLN A 198 0.01 -1.85 8.76
N VAL A 199 0.76 -1.37 7.78
CA VAL A 199 1.46 -2.22 6.82
C VAL A 199 2.85 -1.68 6.51
N LEU A 200 3.87 -2.52 6.59
CA LEU A 200 5.17 -2.27 5.97
C LEU A 200 5.24 -3.04 4.64
N VAL A 201 5.42 -2.33 3.55
CA VAL A 201 5.52 -2.87 2.19
C VAL A 201 6.95 -2.74 1.70
N ASN A 202 7.68 -3.84 1.62
CA ASN A 202 9.01 -3.85 1.03
C ASN A 202 8.88 -4.13 -0.48
N THR A 203 8.99 -3.08 -1.28
CA THR A 203 8.89 -3.16 -2.75
C THR A 203 10.11 -3.89 -3.32
N HIS A 204 9.88 -4.79 -4.28
CA HIS A 204 10.98 -5.52 -4.90
C HIS A 204 11.47 -4.80 -6.15
N VAL A 205 12.79 -4.63 -6.25
CA VAL A 205 13.46 -4.05 -7.40
C VAL A 205 14.23 -5.17 -8.09
N TYR A 206 14.08 -5.32 -9.40
CA TYR A 206 14.73 -6.38 -10.16
C TYR A 206 16.25 -6.39 -9.97
N GLY A 207 16.83 -7.54 -9.70
CA GLY A 207 18.27 -7.71 -9.45
C GLY A 207 18.76 -7.15 -8.10
N VAL A 208 17.87 -6.69 -7.23
CA VAL A 208 18.23 -6.13 -5.92
C VAL A 208 17.66 -6.98 -4.79
N ALA A 209 18.52 -7.41 -3.88
CA ALA A 209 18.09 -8.14 -2.70
C ALA A 209 17.11 -7.31 -1.84
N ALA A 210 16.07 -7.93 -1.30
CA ALA A 210 15.00 -7.27 -0.55
C ALA A 210 15.50 -6.39 0.62
N ALA A 211 16.64 -6.73 1.23
CA ALA A 211 17.26 -5.93 2.29
C ALA A 211 17.68 -4.52 1.83
N ARG A 212 17.98 -4.35 0.54
CA ARG A 212 18.42 -3.08 -0.08
C ARG A 212 17.29 -2.39 -0.86
N ALA A 213 16.10 -2.97 -0.88
CA ALA A 213 14.93 -2.41 -1.56
C ALA A 213 14.11 -1.54 -0.60
N PRO A 214 13.36 -0.55 -1.14
CA PRO A 214 12.59 0.39 -0.33
C PRO A 214 11.48 -0.25 0.50
N VAL A 215 11.15 0.40 1.61
CA VAL A 215 9.99 0.03 2.44
C VAL A 215 9.09 1.24 2.63
N TRP A 216 7.80 1.05 2.39
CA TRP A 216 6.75 2.01 2.70
C TRP A 216 6.07 1.59 3.99
N HIS A 217 5.98 2.50 4.94
CA HIS A 217 5.16 2.33 6.14
C HIS A 217 3.83 3.03 5.89
N LEU A 218 2.76 2.26 5.88
CA LEU A 218 1.42 2.72 5.57
C LEU A 218 0.50 2.49 6.76
N HIS A 219 -0.49 3.38 6.92
CA HIS A 219 -1.57 3.24 7.89
C HIS A 219 -2.90 3.47 7.18
N LYS A 220 -3.82 2.52 7.30
CA LYS A 220 -5.14 2.60 6.68
C LYS A 220 -5.95 3.74 7.26
N LEU A 221 -6.48 4.59 6.40
CA LEU A 221 -7.39 5.67 6.76
C LEU A 221 -8.75 5.47 6.08
N ALA A 222 -9.80 5.98 6.72
CA ALA A 222 -11.13 5.96 6.13
C ALA A 222 -11.15 6.78 4.82
N GLY A 223 -11.54 6.14 3.71
CA GLY A 223 -11.55 6.75 2.38
C GLY A 223 -10.21 6.70 1.64
N GLY A 224 -9.14 6.15 2.26
CA GLY A 224 -7.88 5.84 1.59
C GLY A 224 -7.92 4.49 0.89
N GLU A 225 -7.21 4.36 -0.23
CA GLU A 225 -7.20 3.15 -1.05
C GLU A 225 -5.81 2.47 -1.06
N LEU A 226 -4.74 3.22 -0.76
CA LEU A 226 -3.37 2.76 -0.90
C LEU A 226 -3.07 1.55 0.00
N THR A 227 -3.36 1.66 1.30
CA THR A 227 -3.13 0.58 2.26
C THR A 227 -4.04 -0.62 1.98
N SER A 228 -5.30 -0.35 1.59
CA SER A 228 -6.29 -1.39 1.27
C SER A 228 -5.83 -2.30 0.13
N LEU A 229 -5.14 -1.77 -0.90
CA LEU A 229 -4.60 -2.56 -2.01
C LEU A 229 -3.61 -3.64 -1.53
N TYR A 230 -2.76 -3.31 -0.55
CA TYR A 230 -1.78 -4.26 -0.01
C TYR A 230 -2.42 -5.28 0.95
N LEU A 231 -3.39 -4.86 1.75
CA LEU A 231 -4.17 -5.78 2.59
C LEU A 231 -4.92 -6.80 1.73
N GLU A 232 -5.62 -6.37 0.67
CA GLU A 232 -6.28 -7.26 -0.27
C GLU A 232 -5.30 -8.16 -1.03
N SER A 233 -4.11 -7.67 -1.38
CA SER A 233 -3.07 -8.48 -2.01
C SER A 233 -2.60 -9.60 -1.09
N PHE A 234 -2.43 -9.33 0.20
CA PHE A 234 -2.11 -10.34 1.20
C PHE A 234 -3.19 -11.42 1.26
N GLU A 235 -4.48 -11.04 1.33
CA GLU A 235 -5.59 -11.98 1.39
C GLU A 235 -5.65 -12.88 0.15
N ARG A 236 -5.49 -12.32 -1.06
CA ARG A 236 -5.48 -13.11 -2.31
C ARG A 236 -4.38 -14.17 -2.31
N VAL A 237 -3.18 -13.83 -1.81
CA VAL A 237 -2.09 -14.81 -1.72
C VAL A 237 -2.40 -15.85 -0.64
N TRP A 238 -2.97 -15.42 0.51
CA TRP A 238 -3.35 -16.31 1.59
C TRP A 238 -4.37 -17.37 1.14
N GLU A 239 -5.39 -16.97 0.40
CA GLU A 239 -6.42 -17.86 -0.13
C GLU A 239 -5.86 -18.91 -1.10
N SER A 240 -4.87 -18.54 -1.91
CA SER A 240 -4.23 -19.44 -2.88
C SER A 240 -3.13 -20.32 -2.31
N ALA A 241 -2.70 -20.07 -1.08
CA ALA A 241 -1.56 -20.72 -0.45
C ALA A 241 -1.94 -22.04 0.22
N THR A 242 -0.98 -22.96 0.28
CA THR A 242 -1.17 -24.30 0.89
C THR A 242 -0.62 -24.35 2.31
N PRO A 243 -1.31 -24.97 3.28
CA PRO A 243 -0.79 -25.15 4.63
C PRO A 243 0.57 -25.86 4.62
N VAL A 244 1.45 -25.45 5.54
CA VAL A 244 2.71 -26.16 5.78
C VAL A 244 2.40 -27.39 6.63
N GLU A 245 2.77 -28.58 6.16
CA GLU A 245 2.53 -29.83 6.89
C GLU A 245 3.15 -29.80 8.30
N GLY A 246 2.37 -30.19 9.31
CA GLY A 246 2.80 -30.22 10.72
C GLY A 246 2.84 -28.86 11.40
N SER A 247 2.02 -27.91 10.94
CA SER A 247 1.71 -26.66 11.64
C SER A 247 0.33 -26.77 12.31
#